data_ee46b955b9b12dca1dfa524c9f926d86
#
_entry.id   ee46b955b9b12dca1dfa524c9f926d86
#
_cell.length_a   1.000
_cell.length_b   1.000
_cell.length_c   1.000
_cell.angle_alpha   90.00
_cell.angle_beta   90.00
_cell.angle_gamma   90.00
#
_symmetry.space_group_name_H-M   'P 1'
#
loop_
_entity.id
_entity.type
_entity.pdbx_description
1 polymer ?
#
loop_
_entity_poly.entity_id
_entity_poly.type
_entity_poly.pdbx_seq_one_letter_code
_entity_poly.pdbx_strand_id
1 'polypeptide(L)'
;MSEVENIIKRARIAQKEYESYSQERVDLVVSSVAWAILEPGRNRELAELAVRDTGLGDVDDKFKKNFRKTLGLVRDLQKAKTVGVVAHDPLTGITEYARPVGVVAAITPSTNPGATPINKILNALKCRNAVVIAPSPKGLTTCARLLQFVHAQLDLVKAPRNLVQMLPDPITKDATHELMRLADLVVATGSQANIRAAYTCGTPAFGVGAGNVLVIIDEHANLVSAAQKIAQSKTFDHATSCSSENGAVLLDAVYDSAIAALEQAGGVLLDAADKQRLHDVMFNNGKLTSTLTAQSPAVIAERAKLLHPKAGSARFFMVEETGFGPDAPFSGEKLSPILTVWRAPNFQSAKELIAHVYSFQGAGHSVGLHTASSGAVMEGRADDLASHLPVARIIVNQAHAIATGGSFENGLPFSLSMGCGT
;
A
#
# COMPACT_ATOMS: atom_id res chain seq x y z
N MET A 1 33.36 -4.05 -13.69
CA MET A 1 32.30 -4.50 -12.77
C MET A 1 31.60 -3.24 -12.26
N SER A 2 30.31 -3.12 -12.45
CA SER A 2 29.55 -1.97 -11.94
C SER A 2 29.44 -2.00 -10.41
N GLU A 3 29.02 -0.90 -9.82
CA GLU A 3 28.76 -0.87 -8.37
C GLU A 3 27.59 -1.80 -7.99
N VAL A 4 26.58 -1.90 -8.84
CA VAL A 4 25.43 -2.82 -8.65
C VAL A 4 25.88 -4.28 -8.70
N GLU A 5 26.74 -4.65 -9.64
CA GLU A 5 27.35 -6.00 -9.70
C GLU A 5 28.12 -6.34 -8.42
N ASN A 6 28.87 -5.38 -7.86
CA ASN A 6 29.59 -5.58 -6.59
C ASN A 6 28.62 -5.78 -5.40
N ILE A 7 27.52 -5.03 -5.35
CA ILE A 7 26.46 -5.20 -4.32
C ILE A 7 25.84 -6.59 -4.43
N ILE A 8 25.43 -7.00 -5.63
CA ILE A 8 24.86 -8.32 -5.88
C ILE A 8 25.83 -9.44 -5.50
N LYS A 9 27.12 -9.30 -5.85
CA LYS A 9 28.13 -10.29 -5.47
C LYS A 9 28.26 -10.45 -3.95
N ARG A 10 28.30 -9.35 -3.20
CA ARG A 10 28.32 -9.40 -1.72
C ARG A 10 27.04 -10.01 -1.15
N ALA A 11 25.88 -9.66 -1.74
CA ALA A 11 24.59 -10.22 -1.34
C ALA A 11 24.54 -11.75 -1.55
N ARG A 12 25.04 -12.25 -2.69
CA ARG A 12 25.11 -13.70 -2.98
C ARG A 12 25.98 -14.47 -2.00
N ILE A 13 27.13 -13.89 -1.62
CA ILE A 13 28.02 -14.52 -0.61
C ILE A 13 27.31 -14.63 0.73
N ALA A 14 26.68 -13.54 1.20
CA ALA A 14 25.94 -13.53 2.45
C ALA A 14 24.72 -14.46 2.42
N GLN A 15 24.00 -14.50 1.28
CA GLN A 15 22.85 -15.39 1.09
C GLN A 15 23.28 -16.87 1.14
N LYS A 16 24.42 -17.22 0.57
CA LYS A 16 24.91 -18.59 0.57
C LYS A 16 25.26 -19.07 1.98
N GLU A 17 25.80 -18.20 2.82
CA GLU A 17 26.01 -18.48 4.25
C GLU A 17 24.65 -18.67 4.96
N TYR A 18 23.71 -17.76 4.73
CA TYR A 18 22.38 -17.73 5.36
C TYR A 18 21.50 -18.91 4.95
N GLU A 19 21.68 -19.47 3.75
CA GLU A 19 20.97 -20.64 3.28
C GLU A 19 21.10 -21.86 4.22
N SER A 20 22.21 -21.95 4.97
CA SER A 20 22.49 -23.04 5.90
C SER A 20 21.77 -22.91 7.25
N TYR A 21 21.09 -21.78 7.53
CA TYR A 21 20.46 -21.53 8.84
C TYR A 21 19.22 -22.42 9.05
N SER A 22 19.09 -22.93 10.29
CA SER A 22 17.89 -23.65 10.74
C SER A 22 16.68 -22.71 10.82
N GLN A 23 15.46 -23.27 10.93
CA GLN A 23 14.23 -22.47 11.07
C GLN A 23 14.31 -21.54 12.28
N GLU A 24 14.77 -22.05 13.44
CA GLU A 24 14.89 -21.29 14.69
C GLU A 24 15.88 -20.13 14.52
N ARG A 25 16.98 -20.38 13.80
CA ARG A 25 17.99 -19.35 13.54
C ARG A 25 17.47 -18.26 12.60
N VAL A 26 16.71 -18.64 11.57
CA VAL A 26 16.03 -17.71 10.68
C VAL A 26 14.99 -16.88 11.45
N ASP A 27 14.19 -17.51 12.31
CA ASP A 27 13.16 -16.82 13.10
C ASP A 27 13.77 -15.83 14.10
N LEU A 28 14.91 -16.17 14.69
CA LEU A 28 15.69 -15.24 15.53
C LEU A 28 16.15 -14.01 14.73
N VAL A 29 16.71 -14.22 13.53
CA VAL A 29 17.16 -13.10 12.66
C VAL A 29 15.97 -12.20 12.27
N VAL A 30 14.86 -12.78 11.83
CA VAL A 30 13.65 -12.03 11.45
C VAL A 30 13.10 -11.22 12.62
N SER A 31 12.99 -11.83 13.81
CA SER A 31 12.49 -11.15 15.01
C SER A 31 13.42 -10.01 15.46
N SER A 32 14.75 -10.25 15.43
CA SER A 32 15.72 -9.23 15.75
C SER A 32 15.66 -8.06 14.76
N VAL A 33 15.64 -8.34 13.46
CA VAL A 33 15.56 -7.29 12.42
C VAL A 33 14.25 -6.50 12.50
N ALA A 34 13.13 -7.14 12.87
CA ALA A 34 11.87 -6.43 13.07
C ALA A 34 11.98 -5.37 14.19
N TRP A 35 12.79 -5.62 15.23
CA TRP A 35 13.03 -4.67 16.32
C TRP A 35 13.74 -3.39 15.87
N ALA A 36 14.37 -3.39 14.70
CA ALA A 36 14.95 -2.19 14.08
C ALA A 36 13.94 -1.05 13.91
N ILE A 37 12.67 -1.37 13.68
CA ILE A 37 11.58 -0.39 13.52
C ILE A 37 10.49 -0.51 14.60
N LEU A 38 10.40 -1.62 15.32
CA LEU A 38 9.40 -1.79 16.38
C LEU A 38 9.83 -1.10 17.69
N GLU A 39 11.11 -0.85 17.90
CA GLU A 39 11.58 -0.09 19.05
C GLU A 39 11.01 1.34 18.98
N PRO A 40 10.32 1.82 20.05
CA PRO A 40 9.53 3.07 19.96
C PRO A 40 10.33 4.31 19.57
N GLY A 41 11.55 4.48 20.09
CA GLY A 41 12.41 5.63 19.77
C GLY A 41 12.84 5.62 18.30
N ARG A 42 13.31 4.47 17.80
CA ARG A 42 13.70 4.30 16.39
C ARG A 42 12.50 4.48 15.44
N ASN A 43 11.34 3.94 15.82
CA ASN A 43 10.12 4.11 15.03
C ASN A 43 9.73 5.59 14.93
N ARG A 44 9.77 6.33 16.04
CA ARG A 44 9.47 7.78 16.06
C ARG A 44 10.46 8.53 15.16
N GLU A 45 11.75 8.30 15.30
CA GLU A 45 12.79 8.89 14.44
C GLU A 45 12.53 8.62 12.95
N LEU A 46 12.22 7.36 12.59
CA LEU A 46 11.94 6.99 11.19
C LEU A 46 10.64 7.63 10.66
N ALA A 47 9.63 7.79 11.50
CA ALA A 47 8.39 8.46 11.10
C ALA A 47 8.60 9.95 10.85
N GLU A 48 9.36 10.63 11.71
CA GLU A 48 9.73 12.05 11.56
C GLU A 48 10.61 12.27 10.32
N LEU A 49 11.63 11.42 10.12
CA LEU A 49 12.46 11.44 8.91
C LEU A 49 11.61 11.28 7.65
N ALA A 50 10.69 10.32 7.63
CA ALA A 50 9.86 10.04 6.47
C ALA A 50 9.01 11.25 6.06
N VAL A 51 8.37 11.93 7.01
CA VAL A 51 7.56 13.13 6.71
C VAL A 51 8.46 14.30 6.28
N ARG A 52 9.58 14.52 6.99
CA ARG A 52 10.52 15.60 6.66
C ARG A 52 11.10 15.44 5.26
N ASP A 53 11.57 14.24 4.90
CA ASP A 53 12.29 13.99 3.65
C ASP A 53 11.35 13.97 2.44
N THR A 54 10.13 13.48 2.63
CA THR A 54 9.17 13.30 1.55
C THR A 54 8.14 14.44 1.43
N GLY A 55 7.85 15.13 2.53
CA GLY A 55 6.75 16.08 2.65
C GLY A 55 5.37 15.40 2.61
N LEU A 56 5.28 14.08 2.86
CA LEU A 56 4.07 13.28 2.66
C LEU A 56 3.57 12.67 3.97
N GLY A 57 2.26 12.82 4.23
CA GLY A 57 1.56 12.15 5.30
C GLY A 57 1.74 12.79 6.68
N ASP A 58 1.51 12.00 7.72
CA ASP A 58 1.50 12.41 9.12
C ASP A 58 2.43 11.55 9.98
N VAL A 59 3.17 12.17 10.92
CA VAL A 59 4.19 11.50 11.74
C VAL A 59 3.58 10.43 12.65
N ASP A 60 2.47 10.75 13.34
CA ASP A 60 1.83 9.82 14.27
C ASP A 60 1.22 8.63 13.56
N ASP A 61 0.63 8.87 12.39
CA ASP A 61 0.07 7.80 11.59
C ASP A 61 1.15 6.92 10.94
N LYS A 62 2.28 7.49 10.52
CA LYS A 62 3.44 6.69 10.08
C LYS A 62 4.01 5.86 11.22
N PHE A 63 4.12 6.42 12.44
CA PHE A 63 4.52 5.69 13.62
C PHE A 63 3.60 4.48 13.89
N LYS A 64 2.29 4.70 13.89
CA LYS A 64 1.28 3.63 14.05
C LYS A 64 1.36 2.60 12.93
N LYS A 65 1.51 3.05 11.68
CA LYS A 65 1.64 2.19 10.50
C LYS A 65 2.87 1.30 10.60
N ASN A 66 4.03 1.87 10.87
CA ASN A 66 5.29 1.14 11.04
C ASN A 66 5.15 0.05 12.09
N PHE A 67 4.58 0.38 13.25
CA PHE A 67 4.38 -0.55 14.34
C PHE A 67 3.39 -1.66 13.98
N ARG A 68 2.14 -1.30 13.63
CA ARG A 68 1.06 -2.28 13.42
C ARG A 68 1.35 -3.22 12.24
N LYS A 69 1.83 -2.69 11.11
CA LYS A 69 2.10 -3.50 9.93
C LYS A 69 3.32 -4.41 10.12
N THR A 70 4.35 -3.96 10.83
CA THR A 70 5.52 -4.81 11.12
C THR A 70 5.20 -5.88 12.17
N LEU A 71 4.53 -5.51 13.26
CA LEU A 71 4.15 -6.48 14.30
C LEU A 71 3.22 -7.56 13.75
N GLY A 72 2.22 -7.17 12.95
CA GLY A 72 1.31 -8.11 12.30
C GLY A 72 2.05 -9.05 11.32
N LEU A 73 2.98 -8.51 10.52
CA LEU A 73 3.80 -9.34 9.64
C LEU A 73 4.64 -10.36 10.44
N VAL A 74 5.29 -9.94 11.52
CA VAL A 74 6.07 -10.86 12.37
C VAL A 74 5.18 -11.98 12.92
N ARG A 75 3.98 -11.65 13.42
CA ARG A 75 2.98 -12.66 13.87
C ARG A 75 2.69 -13.71 12.79
N ASP A 76 2.50 -13.25 11.55
CA ASP A 76 2.15 -14.17 10.45
C ASP A 76 3.37 -14.98 10.00
N LEU A 77 4.55 -14.34 9.94
CA LEU A 77 5.79 -15.02 9.57
C LEU A 77 6.24 -16.07 10.60
N GLN A 78 5.96 -15.87 11.90
CA GLN A 78 6.27 -16.88 12.93
C GLN A 78 5.58 -18.23 12.67
N LYS A 79 4.42 -18.22 12.03
CA LYS A 79 3.65 -19.44 11.70
C LYS A 79 4.13 -20.11 10.40
N ALA A 80 4.91 -19.40 9.58
CA ALA A 80 5.33 -19.87 8.28
C ALA A 80 6.59 -20.75 8.42
N LYS A 81 6.51 -21.99 7.94
CA LYS A 81 7.65 -22.89 7.80
C LYS A 81 8.36 -22.58 6.48
N THR A 82 9.65 -22.24 6.53
CA THR A 82 10.42 -21.79 5.37
C THR A 82 11.78 -22.48 5.26
N VAL A 83 12.01 -23.52 6.07
CA VAL A 83 13.23 -24.33 6.07
C VAL A 83 12.88 -25.81 6.08
N GLY A 84 13.54 -26.58 5.23
CA GLY A 84 13.34 -28.03 5.10
C GLY A 84 12.00 -28.39 4.44
N VAL A 85 11.41 -29.50 4.85
CA VAL A 85 10.12 -29.98 4.33
C VAL A 85 9.01 -29.06 4.84
N VAL A 86 8.24 -28.49 3.93
CA VAL A 86 7.10 -27.58 4.25
C VAL A 86 5.74 -28.26 4.11
N ALA A 87 5.64 -29.25 3.24
CA ALA A 87 4.46 -30.09 3.10
C ALA A 87 4.86 -31.52 2.70
N HIS A 88 4.05 -32.49 3.07
CA HIS A 88 4.13 -33.87 2.62
C HIS A 88 2.70 -34.40 2.48
N ASP A 89 2.38 -34.85 1.29
CA ASP A 89 1.11 -35.51 0.99
C ASP A 89 1.35 -37.04 0.91
N PRO A 90 0.90 -37.85 1.88
CA PRO A 90 1.08 -39.29 1.88
C PRO A 90 0.26 -40.00 0.80
N LEU A 91 -0.80 -39.38 0.25
CA LEU A 91 -1.64 -40.00 -0.76
C LEU A 91 -0.98 -39.93 -2.14
N THR A 92 -0.34 -38.82 -2.47
CA THR A 92 0.37 -38.62 -3.75
C THR A 92 1.86 -38.94 -3.66
N GLY A 93 2.42 -39.09 -2.46
CA GLY A 93 3.86 -39.27 -2.22
C GLY A 93 4.68 -37.99 -2.46
N ILE A 94 4.03 -36.81 -2.66
CA ILE A 94 4.71 -35.57 -2.93
C ILE A 94 5.24 -34.94 -1.64
N THR A 95 6.52 -34.56 -1.66
CA THR A 95 7.16 -33.82 -0.56
C THR A 95 7.69 -32.48 -1.07
N GLU A 96 7.27 -31.37 -0.44
CA GLU A 96 7.67 -30.03 -0.78
C GLU A 96 8.78 -29.52 0.13
N TYR A 97 9.85 -29.01 -0.45
CA TYR A 97 10.98 -28.42 0.27
C TYR A 97 11.06 -26.92 0.01
N ALA A 98 11.15 -26.11 1.09
CA ALA A 98 11.43 -24.69 0.97
C ALA A 98 12.88 -24.44 0.52
N ARG A 99 13.03 -23.61 -0.51
CA ARG A 99 14.33 -23.16 -1.02
C ARG A 99 14.36 -21.65 -1.14
N PRO A 100 15.48 -20.96 -0.84
CA PRO A 100 15.63 -19.56 -1.16
C PRO A 100 15.69 -19.37 -2.68
N VAL A 101 15.23 -18.20 -3.14
CA VAL A 101 15.40 -17.80 -4.55
C VAL A 101 16.77 -17.21 -4.82
N GLY A 102 17.41 -16.63 -3.80
CA GLY A 102 18.72 -16.01 -3.92
C GLY A 102 18.74 -14.56 -3.45
N VAL A 103 18.95 -13.60 -4.34
CA VAL A 103 18.96 -12.16 -4.07
C VAL A 103 17.69 -11.51 -4.57
N VAL A 104 16.97 -10.80 -3.69
CA VAL A 104 15.74 -10.08 -3.99
C VAL A 104 16.05 -8.60 -4.26
N ALA A 105 15.63 -8.07 -5.41
CA ALA A 105 15.60 -6.64 -5.68
C ALA A 105 14.31 -6.03 -5.13
N ALA A 106 14.42 -5.15 -4.15
CA ALA A 106 13.29 -4.52 -3.47
C ALA A 106 13.15 -3.04 -3.87
N ILE A 107 12.22 -2.74 -4.78
CA ILE A 107 11.95 -1.36 -5.18
C ILE A 107 10.91 -0.77 -4.23
N THR A 108 11.19 0.41 -3.65
CA THR A 108 10.33 0.99 -2.61
C THR A 108 9.92 2.44 -2.89
N PRO A 109 8.66 2.83 -2.57
CA PRO A 109 8.10 4.14 -2.90
C PRO A 109 8.49 5.21 -1.87
N SER A 110 8.27 6.48 -2.21
CA SER A 110 8.42 7.61 -1.29
C SER A 110 7.30 7.69 -0.24
N THR A 111 6.13 7.13 -0.52
CA THR A 111 4.95 7.23 0.37
C THR A 111 5.16 6.54 1.72
N ASN A 112 5.95 5.45 1.75
CA ASN A 112 6.22 4.68 2.98
C ASN A 112 7.69 4.23 3.03
N PRO A 113 8.66 5.15 3.21
CA PRO A 113 10.09 4.85 3.09
C PRO A 113 10.67 4.06 4.28
N GLY A 114 9.89 3.86 5.35
CA GLY A 114 10.22 2.97 6.48
C GLY A 114 9.46 1.65 6.41
N ALA A 115 8.11 1.71 6.37
CA ALA A 115 7.25 0.52 6.43
C ALA A 115 7.43 -0.43 5.24
N THR A 116 7.56 0.08 4.02
CA THR A 116 7.70 -0.78 2.83
C THR A 116 9.05 -1.49 2.77
N PRO A 117 10.21 -0.83 2.99
CA PRO A 117 11.49 -1.52 3.04
C PRO A 117 11.53 -2.62 4.10
N ILE A 118 11.14 -2.34 5.34
CA ILE A 118 11.20 -3.37 6.40
C ILE A 118 10.28 -4.56 6.09
N ASN A 119 9.10 -4.33 5.50
CA ASN A 119 8.21 -5.41 5.08
C ASN A 119 8.89 -6.34 4.08
N LYS A 120 9.56 -5.78 3.05
CA LYS A 120 10.29 -6.57 2.05
C LYS A 120 11.52 -7.27 2.63
N ILE A 121 12.25 -6.61 3.55
CA ILE A 121 13.39 -7.20 4.26
C ILE A 121 12.96 -8.44 5.04
N LEU A 122 11.93 -8.33 5.88
CA LEU A 122 11.48 -9.44 6.72
C LEU A 122 10.99 -10.64 5.89
N ASN A 123 10.25 -10.40 4.81
CA ASN A 123 9.81 -11.46 3.90
C ASN A 123 11.00 -12.16 3.21
N ALA A 124 11.98 -11.38 2.72
CA ALA A 124 13.16 -11.93 2.09
C ALA A 124 13.99 -12.77 3.07
N LEU A 125 14.28 -12.24 4.27
CA LEU A 125 15.06 -12.93 5.30
C LEU A 125 14.34 -14.19 5.80
N LYS A 126 13.02 -14.16 5.99
CA LYS A 126 12.26 -15.35 6.41
C LYS A 126 12.44 -16.51 5.43
N CYS A 127 12.56 -16.24 4.14
CA CYS A 127 12.80 -17.22 3.10
C CYS A 127 14.29 -17.46 2.80
N ARG A 128 15.20 -17.04 3.68
CA ARG A 128 16.65 -17.19 3.57
C ARG A 128 17.26 -16.53 2.34
N ASN A 129 16.64 -15.46 1.84
CA ASN A 129 17.16 -14.65 0.76
C ASN A 129 18.00 -13.48 1.30
N ALA A 130 18.91 -12.96 0.47
CA ALA A 130 19.43 -11.62 0.64
C ALA A 130 18.52 -10.62 -0.08
N VAL A 131 18.56 -9.35 0.32
CA VAL A 131 17.75 -8.30 -0.30
C VAL A 131 18.58 -7.04 -0.54
N VAL A 132 18.43 -6.46 -1.72
CA VAL A 132 19.00 -5.16 -2.09
C VAL A 132 17.87 -4.19 -2.37
N ILE A 133 17.85 -3.07 -1.65
CA ILE A 133 16.78 -2.08 -1.74
C ILE A 133 17.18 -0.99 -2.73
N ALA A 134 16.28 -0.66 -3.65
CA ALA A 134 16.31 0.57 -4.45
C ALA A 134 15.23 1.51 -3.90
N PRO A 135 15.55 2.41 -2.96
CA PRO A 135 14.58 3.34 -2.41
C PRO A 135 14.24 4.44 -3.42
N SER A 136 13.05 5.04 -3.29
CA SER A 136 12.77 6.31 -3.96
C SER A 136 13.78 7.38 -3.49
N PRO A 137 14.29 8.25 -4.39
CA PRO A 137 15.22 9.31 -3.99
C PRO A 137 14.75 10.17 -2.81
N LYS A 138 13.45 10.49 -2.74
CA LYS A 138 12.86 11.23 -1.62
C LYS A 138 12.83 10.46 -0.29
N GLY A 139 12.91 9.13 -0.32
CA GLY A 139 12.92 8.29 0.88
C GLY A 139 14.29 7.72 1.22
N LEU A 140 15.34 8.15 0.53
CA LEU A 140 16.69 7.61 0.66
C LEU A 140 17.23 7.72 2.09
N THR A 141 17.17 8.90 2.71
CA THR A 141 17.69 9.17 4.06
C THR A 141 16.99 8.31 5.11
N THR A 142 15.66 8.24 5.03
CA THR A 142 14.84 7.39 5.92
C THR A 142 15.23 5.91 5.76
N CYS A 143 15.36 5.43 4.51
CA CYS A 143 15.76 4.05 4.25
C CYS A 143 17.18 3.76 4.74
N ALA A 144 18.14 4.66 4.51
CA ALA A 144 19.51 4.52 4.99
C ALA A 144 19.56 4.44 6.53
N ARG A 145 18.77 5.27 7.21
CA ARG A 145 18.67 5.22 8.67
C ARG A 145 18.07 3.92 9.18
N LEU A 146 17.02 3.43 8.52
CA LEU A 146 16.45 2.11 8.81
C LEU A 146 17.51 1.00 8.66
N LEU A 147 18.33 1.04 7.59
CA LEU A 147 19.35 0.03 7.37
C LEU A 147 20.44 0.07 8.45
N GLN A 148 20.80 1.22 8.99
CA GLN A 148 21.71 1.31 10.14
C GLN A 148 21.15 0.53 11.34
N PHE A 149 19.86 0.68 11.64
CA PHE A 149 19.20 -0.07 12.70
C PHE A 149 19.11 -1.57 12.39
N VAL A 150 18.81 -1.94 11.13
CA VAL A 150 18.80 -3.34 10.67
C VAL A 150 20.17 -3.98 10.82
N HIS A 151 21.24 -3.32 10.39
CA HIS A 151 22.61 -3.83 10.52
C HIS A 151 23.02 -4.02 11.98
N ALA A 152 22.66 -3.10 12.88
CA ALA A 152 22.90 -3.28 14.31
C ALA A 152 22.18 -4.52 14.86
N GLN A 153 20.97 -4.84 14.36
CA GLN A 153 20.25 -6.05 14.76
C GLN A 153 20.87 -7.32 14.16
N LEU A 154 21.32 -7.28 12.90
CA LEU A 154 22.06 -8.40 12.30
C LEU A 154 23.34 -8.73 13.07
N ASP A 155 24.10 -7.70 13.48
CA ASP A 155 25.32 -7.89 14.30
C ASP A 155 25.03 -8.56 15.64
N LEU A 156 23.96 -8.12 16.34
CA LEU A 156 23.55 -8.71 17.63
C LEU A 156 23.31 -10.21 17.54
N VAL A 157 22.72 -10.66 16.44
CA VAL A 157 22.44 -12.08 16.18
C VAL A 157 23.52 -12.78 15.36
N LYS A 158 24.64 -12.11 15.09
CA LYS A 158 25.76 -12.63 14.30
C LYS A 158 25.34 -13.18 12.94
N ALA A 159 24.46 -12.45 12.25
CA ALA A 159 24.08 -12.73 10.88
C ALA A 159 24.83 -11.80 9.90
N PRO A 160 25.11 -12.24 8.66
CA PRO A 160 25.86 -11.43 7.71
C PRO A 160 25.18 -10.09 7.39
N ARG A 161 25.86 -8.97 7.56
CA ARG A 161 25.35 -7.61 7.24
C ARG A 161 24.91 -7.49 5.78
N ASN A 162 25.65 -8.12 4.86
CA ASN A 162 25.37 -8.05 3.43
C ASN A 162 24.10 -8.82 2.99
N LEU A 163 23.37 -9.42 3.92
CA LEU A 163 22.01 -9.92 3.68
C LEU A 163 21.04 -8.79 3.32
N VAL A 164 21.28 -7.58 3.84
CA VAL A 164 20.44 -6.42 3.61
C VAL A 164 21.32 -5.27 3.16
N GLN A 165 21.16 -4.86 1.90
CA GLN A 165 21.89 -3.75 1.30
C GLN A 165 20.92 -2.79 0.60
N MET A 166 21.42 -1.64 0.18
CA MET A 166 20.66 -0.72 -0.69
C MET A 166 21.58 -0.14 -1.77
N LEU A 167 21.00 0.35 -2.84
CA LEU A 167 21.74 1.13 -3.83
C LEU A 167 22.30 2.40 -3.20
N PRO A 168 23.51 2.82 -3.57
CA PRO A 168 24.13 4.05 -3.09
C PRO A 168 23.47 5.29 -3.70
N ASP A 169 23.67 6.43 -3.06
CA ASP A 169 23.33 7.73 -3.62
C ASP A 169 24.31 8.12 -4.75
N PRO A 170 23.81 8.66 -5.87
CA PRO A 170 22.41 8.92 -6.22
C PRO A 170 21.67 7.69 -6.76
N ILE A 171 20.41 7.53 -6.34
CA ILE A 171 19.55 6.46 -6.88
C ILE A 171 19.14 6.83 -8.31
N THR A 172 19.71 6.14 -9.29
CA THR A 172 19.41 6.34 -10.71
C THR A 172 18.47 5.28 -11.27
N LYS A 173 17.79 5.61 -12.38
CA LYS A 173 16.95 4.64 -13.08
C LYS A 173 17.80 3.48 -13.64
N ASP A 174 18.98 3.78 -14.17
CA ASP A 174 19.87 2.76 -14.76
C ASP A 174 20.36 1.78 -13.71
N ALA A 175 20.82 2.25 -12.55
CA ALA A 175 21.21 1.39 -11.44
C ALA A 175 20.02 0.55 -10.92
N THR A 176 18.82 1.12 -10.88
CA THR A 176 17.60 0.39 -10.49
C THR A 176 17.25 -0.70 -11.51
N HIS A 177 17.32 -0.40 -12.80
CA HIS A 177 17.07 -1.39 -13.87
C HIS A 177 18.15 -2.47 -13.91
N GLU A 178 19.41 -2.10 -13.67
CA GLU A 178 20.51 -3.05 -13.56
C GLU A 178 20.30 -4.00 -12.37
N LEU A 179 19.92 -3.46 -11.21
CA LEU A 179 19.58 -4.26 -10.03
C LEU A 179 18.44 -5.26 -10.33
N MET A 180 17.38 -4.83 -11.01
CA MET A 180 16.27 -5.71 -11.39
C MET A 180 16.72 -6.87 -12.26
N ARG A 181 17.65 -6.62 -13.23
CA ARG A 181 18.14 -7.66 -14.13
C ARG A 181 19.13 -8.64 -13.48
N LEU A 182 19.89 -8.20 -12.49
CA LEU A 182 20.93 -9.00 -11.84
C LEU A 182 20.42 -9.81 -10.64
N ALA A 183 19.25 -9.45 -10.11
CA ALA A 183 18.61 -10.17 -9.00
C ALA A 183 17.93 -11.46 -9.48
N ASP A 184 17.54 -12.30 -8.52
CA ASP A 184 16.85 -13.57 -8.78
C ASP A 184 15.33 -13.44 -8.66
N LEU A 185 14.85 -12.38 -7.98
CA LEU A 185 13.45 -12.00 -7.85
C LEU A 185 13.33 -10.49 -7.68
N VAL A 186 12.36 -9.88 -8.33
CA VAL A 186 12.03 -8.45 -8.15
C VAL A 186 10.73 -8.31 -7.36
N VAL A 187 10.74 -7.51 -6.29
CA VAL A 187 9.53 -7.12 -5.56
C VAL A 187 9.41 -5.61 -5.60
N ALA A 188 8.58 -5.09 -6.51
CA ALA A 188 8.47 -3.67 -6.79
C ALA A 188 7.18 -3.07 -6.22
N THR A 189 7.30 -1.94 -5.52
CA THR A 189 6.17 -1.10 -5.12
C THR A 189 6.48 0.34 -5.51
N GLY A 190 5.63 0.96 -6.30
CA GLY A 190 5.86 2.32 -6.76
C GLY A 190 5.04 2.74 -7.98
N SER A 191 5.59 3.65 -8.79
CA SER A 191 4.93 4.15 -9.98
C SER A 191 4.68 3.07 -11.02
N GLN A 192 3.66 3.24 -11.88
CA GLN A 192 3.39 2.34 -13.01
C GLN A 192 4.60 2.14 -13.92
N ALA A 193 5.46 3.16 -14.07
CA ALA A 193 6.70 3.04 -14.84
C ALA A 193 7.66 2.01 -14.22
N ASN A 194 7.84 2.05 -12.88
CA ASN A 194 8.68 1.09 -12.17
C ASN A 194 8.10 -0.33 -12.23
N ILE A 195 6.77 -0.46 -12.14
CA ILE A 195 6.10 -1.76 -12.22
C ILE A 195 6.25 -2.35 -13.62
N ARG A 196 6.06 -1.55 -14.67
CA ARG A 196 6.32 -1.99 -16.05
C ARG A 196 7.77 -2.42 -16.24
N ALA A 197 8.74 -1.64 -15.73
CA ALA A 197 10.14 -2.00 -15.80
C ALA A 197 10.44 -3.33 -15.08
N ALA A 198 9.83 -3.57 -13.91
CA ALA A 198 9.96 -4.83 -13.18
C ALA A 198 9.44 -6.02 -14.00
N TYR A 199 8.26 -5.91 -14.61
CA TYR A 199 7.69 -7.00 -15.41
C TYR A 199 8.38 -7.22 -16.76
N THR A 200 9.14 -6.25 -17.25
CA THR A 200 9.86 -6.34 -18.55
C THR A 200 11.37 -6.56 -18.41
N CYS A 201 11.91 -6.64 -17.20
CA CYS A 201 13.36 -6.78 -16.97
C CYS A 201 13.91 -8.18 -17.26
N GLY A 202 13.05 -9.19 -17.43
CA GLY A 202 13.43 -10.58 -17.65
C GLY A 202 13.63 -11.41 -16.37
N THR A 203 13.63 -10.79 -15.18
CA THR A 203 13.66 -11.46 -13.88
C THR A 203 12.22 -11.68 -13.38
N PRO A 204 11.89 -12.82 -12.74
CA PRO A 204 10.60 -12.99 -12.10
C PRO A 204 10.26 -11.81 -11.19
N ALA A 205 9.02 -11.29 -11.27
CA ALA A 205 8.66 -10.06 -10.56
C ALA A 205 7.27 -10.10 -9.94
N PHE A 206 7.15 -9.48 -8.76
CA PHE A 206 5.89 -9.10 -8.12
C PHE A 206 5.81 -7.57 -8.07
N GLY A 207 4.82 -7.01 -8.77
CA GLY A 207 4.60 -5.57 -8.85
C GLY A 207 3.38 -5.12 -8.06
N VAL A 208 3.49 -3.97 -7.38
CA VAL A 208 2.39 -3.27 -6.71
C VAL A 208 2.39 -1.83 -7.20
N GLY A 209 1.48 -1.51 -8.11
CA GLY A 209 1.36 -0.19 -8.73
C GLY A 209 0.34 0.72 -8.04
N ALA A 210 -0.26 1.61 -8.83
CA ALA A 210 -1.33 2.49 -8.39
C ALA A 210 -2.56 1.69 -7.93
N GLY A 211 -3.26 2.20 -6.92
CA GLY A 211 -4.48 1.62 -6.41
C GLY A 211 -5.65 2.59 -6.56
N ASN A 212 -6.60 2.31 -7.45
CA ASN A 212 -7.81 3.12 -7.58
C ASN A 212 -8.96 2.44 -6.82
N VAL A 213 -8.92 2.49 -5.49
CA VAL A 213 -9.91 1.83 -4.63
C VAL A 213 -11.25 2.56 -4.70
N LEU A 214 -12.28 1.85 -5.14
CA LEU A 214 -13.66 2.29 -5.06
C LEU A 214 -14.44 1.47 -4.03
N VAL A 215 -15.45 2.07 -3.43
CA VAL A 215 -16.34 1.42 -2.46
C VAL A 215 -17.80 1.65 -2.84
N ILE A 216 -18.63 0.62 -2.73
CA ILE A 216 -20.08 0.75 -2.85
C ILE A 216 -20.69 0.94 -1.46
N ILE A 217 -21.62 1.89 -1.31
CA ILE A 217 -22.52 1.98 -0.14
C ILE A 217 -23.92 1.67 -0.64
N ASP A 218 -24.45 0.54 -0.22
CA ASP A 218 -25.75 0.07 -0.68
C ASP A 218 -26.88 0.37 0.34
N GLU A 219 -28.12 0.04 -0.03
CA GLU A 219 -29.33 0.30 0.76
C GLU A 219 -29.43 -0.50 2.06
N HIS A 220 -28.55 -1.50 2.24
CA HIS A 220 -28.49 -2.33 3.45
C HIS A 220 -27.39 -1.90 4.40
N ALA A 221 -26.58 -0.90 4.02
CA ALA A 221 -25.45 -0.44 4.81
C ALA A 221 -25.88 0.30 6.07
N ASN A 222 -25.16 0.10 7.17
CA ASN A 222 -25.19 1.02 8.28
C ASN A 222 -24.40 2.28 7.91
N LEU A 223 -25.10 3.33 7.48
CA LEU A 223 -24.51 4.53 6.89
C LEU A 223 -23.56 5.26 7.86
N VAL A 224 -23.89 5.33 9.15
CA VAL A 224 -23.02 5.96 10.15
C VAL A 224 -21.72 5.20 10.30
N SER A 225 -21.79 3.87 10.39
CA SER A 225 -20.62 3.01 10.47
C SER A 225 -19.78 3.07 9.19
N ALA A 226 -20.42 3.05 8.01
CA ALA A 226 -19.76 3.17 6.72
C ALA A 226 -18.99 4.49 6.59
N ALA A 227 -19.65 5.61 6.91
CA ALA A 227 -19.05 6.94 6.88
C ALA A 227 -17.85 7.08 7.83
N GLN A 228 -17.97 6.56 9.05
CA GLN A 228 -16.86 6.56 10.02
C GLN A 228 -15.66 5.76 9.53
N LYS A 229 -15.87 4.59 8.91
CA LYS A 229 -14.80 3.74 8.36
C LYS A 229 -14.13 4.38 7.15
N ILE A 230 -14.90 4.99 6.26
CA ILE A 230 -14.36 5.74 5.12
C ILE A 230 -13.56 6.95 5.63
N ALA A 231 -14.08 7.72 6.57
CA ALA A 231 -13.36 8.83 7.17
C ALA A 231 -12.05 8.38 7.82
N GLN A 232 -12.07 7.30 8.61
CA GLN A 232 -10.87 6.72 9.23
C GLN A 232 -9.81 6.35 8.19
N SER A 233 -10.23 5.69 7.12
CA SER A 233 -9.36 5.26 6.04
C SER A 233 -8.81 6.45 5.25
N LYS A 234 -9.66 7.42 4.96
CA LYS A 234 -9.34 8.60 4.14
C LYS A 234 -8.43 9.60 4.84
N THR A 235 -8.51 9.69 6.15
CA THR A 235 -7.71 10.62 6.94
C THR A 235 -6.39 10.02 7.41
N PHE A 236 -6.28 8.70 7.49
CA PHE A 236 -5.08 8.02 7.96
C PHE A 236 -3.88 8.33 7.06
N ASP A 237 -2.84 8.91 7.66
CA ASP A 237 -1.60 9.30 6.98
C ASP A 237 -1.86 10.17 5.73
N HIS A 238 -2.85 11.04 5.78
CA HIS A 238 -3.33 11.88 4.68
C HIS A 238 -3.58 11.10 3.37
N ALA A 239 -4.11 9.90 3.50
CA ALA A 239 -4.37 8.97 2.39
C ALA A 239 -3.12 8.64 1.52
N THR A 240 -1.92 8.58 2.11
CA THR A 240 -0.71 8.11 1.42
C THR A 240 -0.80 6.64 0.98
N SER A 241 -1.74 5.87 1.56
CA SER A 241 -1.93 4.48 1.20
C SER A 241 -2.71 4.36 -0.10
N CYS A 242 -2.17 3.62 -1.08
CA CYS A 242 -2.90 3.25 -2.30
C CYS A 242 -4.16 2.40 -2.02
N SER A 243 -4.32 1.92 -0.79
CA SER A 243 -5.51 1.20 -0.33
C SER A 243 -6.56 2.09 0.36
N SER A 244 -6.36 3.42 0.43
CA SER A 244 -7.42 4.32 0.88
C SER A 244 -8.48 4.47 -0.21
N GLU A 245 -9.75 4.54 0.18
CA GLU A 245 -10.86 4.75 -0.75
C GLU A 245 -10.63 6.01 -1.59
N ASN A 246 -10.55 5.84 -2.87
CA ASN A 246 -10.39 6.94 -3.82
C ASN A 246 -11.74 7.51 -4.24
N GLY A 247 -12.76 6.66 -4.25
CA GLY A 247 -14.13 7.06 -4.53
C GLY A 247 -15.16 6.14 -3.91
N ALA A 248 -16.38 6.66 -3.79
CA ALA A 248 -17.54 5.95 -3.28
C ALA A 248 -18.70 6.04 -4.29
N VAL A 249 -19.31 4.89 -4.59
CA VAL A 249 -20.52 4.80 -5.38
C VAL A 249 -21.70 4.57 -4.43
N LEU A 250 -22.58 5.55 -4.33
CA LEU A 250 -23.73 5.56 -3.42
C LEU A 250 -24.99 5.19 -4.21
N LEU A 251 -25.75 4.21 -3.72
CA LEU A 251 -27.00 3.87 -4.38
C LEU A 251 -28.06 4.95 -4.15
N ASP A 252 -28.93 5.18 -5.14
CA ASP A 252 -29.98 6.20 -5.12
C ASP A 252 -30.81 6.17 -3.84
N ALA A 253 -31.17 4.98 -3.38
CA ALA A 253 -31.99 4.79 -2.20
C ALA A 253 -31.39 5.36 -0.91
N VAL A 254 -30.09 5.53 -0.85
CA VAL A 254 -29.37 6.01 0.35
C VAL A 254 -28.48 7.22 0.07
N TYR A 255 -28.49 7.76 -1.12
CA TYR A 255 -27.53 8.79 -1.54
C TYR A 255 -27.48 9.98 -0.59
N ASP A 256 -28.59 10.68 -0.40
CA ASP A 256 -28.62 11.88 0.43
C ASP A 256 -28.29 11.59 1.91
N SER A 257 -28.77 10.45 2.41
CA SER A 257 -28.46 10.02 3.78
C SER A 257 -26.99 9.61 3.94
N ALA A 258 -26.37 9.01 2.91
CA ALA A 258 -24.97 8.65 2.93
C ALA A 258 -24.06 9.89 2.86
N ILE A 259 -24.41 10.88 2.03
CA ILE A 259 -23.72 12.19 2.00
C ILE A 259 -23.79 12.85 3.38
N ALA A 260 -24.99 12.93 3.98
CA ALA A 260 -25.15 13.51 5.32
C ALA A 260 -24.33 12.77 6.40
N ALA A 261 -24.24 11.43 6.33
CA ALA A 261 -23.42 10.63 7.23
C ALA A 261 -21.92 10.90 7.02
N LEU A 262 -21.46 11.02 5.77
CA LEU A 262 -20.06 11.37 5.45
C LEU A 262 -19.72 12.79 5.94
N GLU A 263 -20.63 13.75 5.82
CA GLU A 263 -20.46 15.10 6.36
C GLU A 263 -20.38 15.09 7.89
N GLN A 264 -21.22 14.31 8.57
CA GLN A 264 -21.13 14.11 10.02
C GLN A 264 -19.80 13.47 10.45
N ALA A 265 -19.21 12.63 9.59
CA ALA A 265 -17.89 12.05 9.83
C ALA A 265 -16.72 13.04 9.54
N GLY A 266 -17.03 14.28 9.13
CA GLY A 266 -16.07 15.36 8.88
C GLY A 266 -15.72 15.58 7.42
N GLY A 267 -16.46 14.98 6.48
CA GLY A 267 -16.36 15.27 5.06
C GLY A 267 -17.00 16.62 4.71
N VAL A 268 -16.51 17.25 3.66
CA VAL A 268 -17.09 18.48 3.09
C VAL A 268 -17.34 18.25 1.61
N LEU A 269 -18.60 18.28 1.19
CA LEU A 269 -18.97 18.20 -0.21
C LEU A 269 -18.75 19.56 -0.86
N LEU A 270 -17.85 19.59 -1.84
CA LEU A 270 -17.52 20.82 -2.58
C LEU A 270 -18.57 21.13 -3.63
N ASP A 271 -18.93 22.40 -3.74
CA ASP A 271 -19.73 22.88 -4.85
C ASP A 271 -18.92 22.92 -6.17
N ALA A 272 -19.58 23.25 -7.28
CA ALA A 272 -18.96 23.29 -8.60
C ALA A 272 -17.77 24.29 -8.67
N ALA A 273 -17.86 25.40 -7.95
CA ALA A 273 -16.83 26.43 -7.98
C ALA A 273 -15.57 25.99 -7.20
N ASP A 274 -15.75 25.40 -6.03
CA ASP A 274 -14.64 24.86 -5.23
C ASP A 274 -14.07 23.57 -5.86
N LYS A 275 -14.90 22.73 -6.48
CA LYS A 275 -14.43 21.61 -7.30
C LYS A 275 -13.49 22.08 -8.40
N GLN A 276 -13.83 23.17 -9.11
CA GLN A 276 -12.97 23.72 -10.16
C GLN A 276 -11.67 24.28 -9.59
N ARG A 277 -11.70 25.01 -8.46
CA ARG A 277 -10.48 25.49 -7.79
C ARG A 277 -9.56 24.34 -7.40
N LEU A 278 -10.12 23.27 -6.86
CA LEU A 278 -9.38 22.07 -6.50
C LEU A 278 -8.78 21.39 -7.73
N HIS A 279 -9.56 21.27 -8.82
CA HIS A 279 -9.12 20.72 -10.09
C HIS A 279 -7.87 21.44 -10.62
N ASP A 280 -7.89 22.77 -10.67
CA ASP A 280 -6.83 23.59 -11.27
C ASP A 280 -5.48 23.46 -10.55
N VAL A 281 -5.49 23.13 -9.25
CA VAL A 281 -4.27 22.89 -8.47
C VAL A 281 -3.84 21.42 -8.53
N MET A 282 -4.81 20.52 -8.61
CA MET A 282 -4.58 19.09 -8.51
C MET A 282 -4.15 18.46 -9.82
N PHE A 283 -4.65 18.97 -10.93
CA PHE A 283 -4.39 18.39 -12.25
C PHE A 283 -3.73 19.37 -13.20
N ASN A 284 -2.83 18.87 -14.04
CA ASN A 284 -2.25 19.58 -15.16
C ASN A 284 -2.41 18.73 -16.41
N ASN A 285 -3.15 19.22 -17.40
CA ASN A 285 -3.51 18.47 -18.61
C ASN A 285 -4.08 17.07 -18.29
N GLY A 286 -5.01 16.99 -17.36
CA GLY A 286 -5.65 15.75 -16.90
C GLY A 286 -4.74 14.82 -16.07
N LYS A 287 -3.48 15.19 -15.82
CA LYS A 287 -2.54 14.38 -15.03
C LYS A 287 -2.42 14.93 -13.61
N LEU A 288 -2.49 14.04 -12.63
CA LEU A 288 -2.31 14.36 -11.22
C LEU A 288 -0.92 15.01 -10.99
N THR A 289 -0.91 16.14 -10.33
CA THR A 289 0.32 16.80 -9.86
C THR A 289 0.70 16.29 -8.47
N SER A 290 1.95 16.45 -8.07
CA SER A 290 2.38 16.11 -6.70
C SER A 290 2.01 17.17 -5.67
N THR A 291 1.39 18.28 -6.07
CA THR A 291 1.17 19.47 -5.24
C THR A 291 0.30 19.17 -4.00
N LEU A 292 -0.76 18.37 -4.17
CA LEU A 292 -1.71 18.04 -3.11
C LEU A 292 -1.59 16.57 -2.63
N THR A 293 -0.62 15.81 -3.16
CA THR A 293 -0.44 14.42 -2.78
C THR A 293 -0.08 14.31 -1.30
N ALA A 294 -0.87 13.54 -0.55
CA ALA A 294 -0.69 13.25 0.88
C ALA A 294 -0.52 14.51 1.76
N GLN A 295 -1.16 15.60 1.38
CA GLN A 295 -1.23 16.82 2.18
C GLN A 295 -2.44 16.79 3.13
N SER A 296 -2.33 17.52 4.25
CA SER A 296 -3.47 17.68 5.15
C SER A 296 -4.62 18.44 4.47
N PRO A 297 -5.87 18.22 4.90
CA PRO A 297 -7.02 18.96 4.39
C PRO A 297 -6.87 20.49 4.51
N ALA A 298 -6.25 20.99 5.58
CA ALA A 298 -5.98 22.40 5.75
C ALA A 298 -5.05 22.95 4.65
N VAL A 299 -3.97 22.26 4.33
CA VAL A 299 -3.05 22.62 3.24
C VAL A 299 -3.75 22.55 1.88
N ILE A 300 -4.62 21.57 1.67
CA ILE A 300 -5.42 21.45 0.43
C ILE A 300 -6.35 22.63 0.30
N ALA A 301 -7.10 22.99 1.38
CA ALA A 301 -8.00 24.13 1.38
C ALA A 301 -7.28 25.45 1.06
N GLU A 302 -6.13 25.68 1.69
CA GLU A 302 -5.30 26.85 1.47
C GLU A 302 -4.77 26.95 0.02
N ARG A 303 -4.13 25.88 -0.46
CA ARG A 303 -3.53 25.88 -1.80
C ARG A 303 -4.56 25.97 -2.92
N ALA A 304 -5.69 25.28 -2.77
CA ALA A 304 -6.80 25.36 -3.72
C ALA A 304 -7.68 26.60 -3.52
N LYS A 305 -7.44 27.40 -2.48
CA LYS A 305 -8.24 28.59 -2.13
C LYS A 305 -9.73 28.28 -2.07
N LEU A 306 -10.08 27.21 -1.38
CA LEU A 306 -11.46 26.79 -1.23
C LEU A 306 -12.25 27.82 -0.41
N LEU A 307 -13.47 28.11 -0.84
CA LEU A 307 -14.34 29.12 -0.21
C LEU A 307 -15.44 28.52 0.65
N HIS A 308 -15.61 27.19 0.64
CA HIS A 308 -16.62 26.53 1.47
C HIS A 308 -16.42 26.86 2.95
N PRO A 309 -17.48 27.29 3.70
CA PRO A 309 -17.34 27.78 5.08
C PRO A 309 -16.69 26.76 6.03
N LYS A 310 -16.84 25.46 5.78
CA LYS A 310 -16.25 24.38 6.55
C LYS A 310 -14.90 23.90 6.03
N ALA A 311 -14.32 24.52 4.97
CA ALA A 311 -13.07 24.02 4.38
C ALA A 311 -11.91 23.97 5.38
N GLY A 312 -11.82 24.95 6.30
CA GLY A 312 -10.77 24.99 7.32
C GLY A 312 -10.89 23.92 8.42
N SER A 313 -12.06 23.31 8.59
CA SER A 313 -12.32 22.25 9.58
C SER A 313 -12.57 20.87 8.97
N ALA A 314 -12.46 20.75 7.66
CA ALA A 314 -12.68 19.51 6.95
C ALA A 314 -11.64 18.45 7.36
N ARG A 315 -12.10 17.22 7.54
CA ARG A 315 -11.22 16.05 7.69
C ARG A 315 -10.84 15.47 6.33
N PHE A 316 -11.76 15.57 5.37
CA PHE A 316 -11.55 15.22 3.97
C PHE A 316 -12.56 15.98 3.11
N PHE A 317 -12.27 16.10 1.82
CA PHE A 317 -13.19 16.72 0.85
C PHE A 317 -13.88 15.66 0.01
N MET A 318 -15.11 15.96 -0.41
CA MET A 318 -15.88 15.13 -1.35
C MET A 318 -16.11 15.92 -2.63
N VAL A 319 -16.00 15.23 -3.76
CA VAL A 319 -16.22 15.77 -5.11
C VAL A 319 -17.24 14.90 -5.82
N GLU A 320 -18.36 15.47 -6.20
CA GLU A 320 -19.35 14.73 -6.99
C GLU A 320 -18.91 14.63 -8.46
N GLU A 321 -19.00 13.43 -9.02
CA GLU A 321 -18.74 13.13 -10.43
C GLU A 321 -19.90 12.36 -11.05
N THR A 322 -20.12 12.60 -12.36
CA THR A 322 -21.07 11.83 -13.16
C THR A 322 -20.37 10.97 -14.20
N GLY A 323 -19.11 11.26 -14.48
CA GLY A 323 -18.29 10.59 -15.48
C GLY A 323 -17.03 9.91 -14.89
N PHE A 324 -16.21 9.44 -15.80
CA PHE A 324 -14.90 8.84 -15.52
C PHE A 324 -13.95 9.10 -16.69
N GLY A 325 -12.64 8.84 -16.46
CA GLY A 325 -11.66 8.97 -17.53
C GLY A 325 -10.98 10.33 -17.58
N PRO A 326 -10.31 10.68 -18.69
CA PRO A 326 -9.51 11.91 -18.82
C PRO A 326 -10.31 13.19 -18.59
N ASP A 327 -11.59 13.21 -18.99
CA ASP A 327 -12.47 14.36 -18.85
C ASP A 327 -13.07 14.50 -17.44
N ALA A 328 -12.92 13.48 -16.62
CA ALA A 328 -13.31 13.45 -15.20
C ALA A 328 -12.13 12.94 -14.34
N PRO A 329 -11.03 13.70 -14.25
CA PRO A 329 -9.77 13.20 -13.69
C PRO A 329 -9.85 12.87 -12.19
N PHE A 330 -10.84 13.37 -11.46
CA PHE A 330 -11.12 12.93 -10.09
C PHE A 330 -11.51 11.45 -9.98
N SER A 331 -11.86 10.78 -11.10
CA SER A 331 -12.11 9.35 -11.13
C SER A 331 -10.85 8.51 -10.93
N GLY A 332 -9.66 9.07 -11.19
CA GLY A 332 -8.37 8.41 -10.98
C GLY A 332 -7.87 8.41 -9.54
N GLU A 333 -6.78 7.68 -9.25
CA GLU A 333 -6.12 7.67 -7.95
C GLU A 333 -5.56 9.06 -7.61
N LYS A 334 -5.82 9.54 -6.38
CA LYS A 334 -5.44 10.89 -5.93
C LYS A 334 -4.38 10.91 -4.82
N LEU A 335 -4.23 9.83 -4.05
CA LEU A 335 -3.35 9.75 -2.87
C LEU A 335 -3.46 11.00 -1.97
N SER A 336 -4.67 11.41 -1.68
CA SER A 336 -5.00 12.61 -0.89
C SER A 336 -6.35 12.44 -0.19
N PRO A 337 -6.65 13.21 0.87
CA PRO A 337 -7.92 13.15 1.57
C PRO A 337 -9.06 13.80 0.76
N ILE A 338 -9.22 13.33 -0.48
CA ILE A 338 -10.28 13.72 -1.42
C ILE A 338 -10.99 12.44 -1.87
N LEU A 339 -12.28 12.37 -1.63
CA LEU A 339 -13.16 11.26 -2.01
C LEU A 339 -14.04 11.69 -3.17
N THR A 340 -13.98 10.97 -4.28
CA THR A 340 -14.93 11.17 -5.37
C THR A 340 -16.21 10.41 -5.04
N VAL A 341 -17.37 11.02 -5.25
CA VAL A 341 -18.66 10.38 -5.03
C VAL A 341 -19.46 10.32 -6.32
N TRP A 342 -20.07 9.15 -6.57
CA TRP A 342 -20.99 8.92 -7.67
C TRP A 342 -22.31 8.44 -7.13
N ARG A 343 -23.37 8.73 -7.89
CA ARG A 343 -24.70 8.21 -7.65
C ARG A 343 -25.00 7.08 -8.64
N ALA A 344 -25.57 5.98 -8.17
CA ALA A 344 -25.96 4.84 -9.00
C ALA A 344 -27.39 4.39 -8.70
N PRO A 345 -28.22 4.07 -9.72
CA PRO A 345 -29.61 3.66 -9.51
C PRO A 345 -29.75 2.38 -8.67
N ASN A 346 -28.83 1.45 -8.82
CA ASN A 346 -28.84 0.15 -8.17
C ASN A 346 -27.45 -0.47 -8.12
N PHE A 347 -27.33 -1.62 -7.45
CA PHE A 347 -26.06 -2.32 -7.27
C PHE A 347 -25.39 -2.75 -8.59
N GLN A 348 -26.17 -3.18 -9.59
CA GLN A 348 -25.65 -3.58 -10.90
C GLN A 348 -25.01 -2.38 -11.62
N SER A 349 -25.71 -1.23 -11.65
CA SER A 349 -25.16 0.01 -12.23
C SER A 349 -23.91 0.51 -11.48
N ALA A 350 -23.86 0.35 -10.16
CA ALA A 350 -22.67 0.69 -9.37
C ALA A 350 -21.47 -0.19 -9.75
N LYS A 351 -21.69 -1.50 -9.93
CA LYS A 351 -20.65 -2.45 -10.36
C LYS A 351 -20.13 -2.10 -11.76
N GLU A 352 -21.02 -1.81 -12.71
CA GLU A 352 -20.67 -1.40 -14.07
C GLU A 352 -19.86 -0.10 -14.09
N LEU A 353 -20.29 0.90 -13.32
CA LEU A 353 -19.53 2.15 -13.16
C LEU A 353 -18.11 1.89 -12.63
N ILE A 354 -17.96 1.05 -11.61
CA ILE A 354 -16.65 0.67 -11.08
C ILE A 354 -15.80 -0.01 -12.16
N ALA A 355 -16.34 -0.93 -12.92
CA ALA A 355 -15.63 -1.58 -14.01
C ALA A 355 -15.14 -0.58 -15.07
N HIS A 356 -15.97 0.41 -15.41
CA HIS A 356 -15.58 1.49 -16.32
C HIS A 356 -14.47 2.39 -15.73
N VAL A 357 -14.58 2.81 -14.46
CA VAL A 357 -13.52 3.58 -13.79
C VAL A 357 -12.22 2.80 -13.78
N TYR A 358 -12.26 1.50 -13.53
CA TYR A 358 -11.08 0.64 -13.52
C TYR A 358 -10.43 0.48 -14.90
N SER A 359 -11.18 0.63 -15.98
CA SER A 359 -10.61 0.60 -17.33
C SER A 359 -9.72 1.82 -17.64
N PHE A 360 -9.84 2.92 -16.89
CA PHE A 360 -9.11 4.16 -17.13
C PHE A 360 -7.66 4.11 -16.64
N GLN A 361 -7.43 3.77 -15.36
CA GLN A 361 -6.09 3.76 -14.76
C GLN A 361 -5.74 2.43 -14.08
N GLY A 362 -6.56 1.41 -14.27
CA GLY A 362 -6.44 0.11 -13.65
C GLY A 362 -7.27 -0.02 -12.37
N ALA A 363 -7.54 -1.27 -12.03
CA ALA A 363 -8.40 -1.63 -10.90
C ALA A 363 -7.71 -1.44 -9.54
N GLY A 364 -6.39 -1.43 -9.50
CA GLY A 364 -5.70 -1.55 -8.24
C GLY A 364 -5.86 -2.94 -7.62
N HIS A 365 -5.80 -3.01 -6.29
CA HIS A 365 -5.69 -4.28 -5.57
C HIS A 365 -6.97 -4.74 -4.85
N SER A 366 -8.02 -3.90 -4.80
CA SER A 366 -9.23 -4.22 -4.03
C SER A 366 -10.39 -3.30 -4.33
N VAL A 367 -11.60 -3.78 -4.05
CA VAL A 367 -12.85 -3.00 -4.03
C VAL A 367 -13.51 -3.12 -2.66
N GLY A 368 -14.20 -2.07 -2.22
CA GLY A 368 -14.94 -2.03 -0.96
C GLY A 368 -16.43 -2.20 -1.15
N LEU A 369 -17.09 -2.74 -0.12
CA LEU A 369 -18.54 -2.86 -0.03
C LEU A 369 -18.99 -2.54 1.40
N HIS A 370 -19.85 -1.55 1.55
CA HIS A 370 -20.63 -1.35 2.76
C HIS A 370 -22.08 -1.79 2.49
N THR A 371 -22.53 -2.78 3.23
CA THR A 371 -23.81 -3.50 3.05
C THR A 371 -24.30 -4.06 4.39
N ALA A 372 -25.26 -4.96 4.35
CA ALA A 372 -25.70 -5.74 5.52
C ALA A 372 -24.50 -6.35 6.27
N SER A 373 -24.66 -6.55 7.57
CA SER A 373 -23.58 -7.06 8.44
C SER A 373 -23.28 -8.54 8.26
N SER A 374 -24.25 -9.31 7.72
CA SER A 374 -24.14 -10.76 7.49
C SER A 374 -25.28 -11.25 6.59
N GLY A 375 -25.20 -12.52 6.18
CA GLY A 375 -26.25 -13.24 5.46
C GLY A 375 -26.20 -13.10 3.94
N ALA A 376 -27.18 -13.69 3.27
CA ALA A 376 -27.21 -13.91 1.82
C ALA A 376 -27.03 -12.64 0.97
N VAL A 377 -27.49 -11.48 1.44
CA VAL A 377 -27.29 -10.20 0.74
C VAL A 377 -25.83 -9.83 0.70
N MET A 378 -25.14 -9.87 1.86
CA MET A 378 -23.72 -9.54 1.94
C MET A 378 -22.88 -10.53 1.11
N GLU A 379 -23.12 -11.83 1.30
CA GLU A 379 -22.39 -12.91 0.60
C GLU A 379 -22.59 -12.82 -0.90
N GLY A 380 -23.84 -12.73 -1.38
CA GLY A 380 -24.15 -12.66 -2.80
C GLY A 380 -23.58 -11.42 -3.49
N ARG A 381 -23.56 -10.25 -2.84
CA ARG A 381 -22.93 -9.04 -3.39
C ARG A 381 -21.42 -9.11 -3.40
N ALA A 382 -20.81 -9.70 -2.36
CA ALA A 382 -19.35 -9.89 -2.31
C ALA A 382 -18.91 -10.88 -3.40
N ASP A 383 -19.62 -11.98 -3.58
CA ASP A 383 -19.35 -12.98 -4.63
C ASP A 383 -19.54 -12.40 -6.04
N ASP A 384 -20.58 -11.58 -6.24
CA ASP A 384 -20.80 -10.90 -7.51
C ASP A 384 -19.66 -9.94 -7.86
N LEU A 385 -19.19 -9.12 -6.89
CA LEU A 385 -18.03 -8.27 -7.11
C LEU A 385 -16.75 -9.07 -7.39
N ALA A 386 -16.53 -10.15 -6.65
CA ALA A 386 -15.36 -11.02 -6.82
C ALA A 386 -15.32 -11.70 -8.20
N SER A 387 -16.49 -12.04 -8.73
CA SER A 387 -16.62 -12.72 -10.03
C SER A 387 -16.48 -11.79 -11.24
N HIS A 388 -16.75 -10.49 -11.07
CA HIS A 388 -16.85 -9.55 -12.18
C HIS A 388 -15.76 -8.47 -12.20
N LEU A 389 -15.13 -8.15 -11.08
CA LEU A 389 -14.11 -7.10 -11.03
C LEU A 389 -12.69 -7.68 -10.97
N PRO A 390 -11.74 -7.14 -11.74
CA PRO A 390 -10.38 -7.64 -11.78
C PRO A 390 -9.57 -7.16 -10.56
N VAL A 391 -9.99 -7.54 -9.36
CA VAL A 391 -9.34 -7.16 -8.09
C VAL A 391 -8.96 -8.39 -7.29
N ALA A 392 -7.91 -8.27 -6.48
CA ALA A 392 -7.43 -9.37 -5.66
C ALA A 392 -8.19 -9.54 -4.33
N ARG A 393 -9.00 -8.54 -3.92
CA ARG A 393 -9.68 -8.53 -2.61
C ARG A 393 -11.00 -7.78 -2.66
N ILE A 394 -11.98 -8.31 -1.93
CA ILE A 394 -13.22 -7.61 -1.60
C ILE A 394 -13.18 -7.29 -0.11
N ILE A 395 -13.29 -6.03 0.26
CA ILE A 395 -13.27 -5.57 1.64
C ILE A 395 -14.68 -5.16 2.06
N VAL A 396 -15.29 -5.95 2.93
CA VAL A 396 -16.69 -5.74 3.34
C VAL A 396 -16.75 -5.09 4.72
N ASN A 397 -17.47 -3.99 4.82
CA ASN A 397 -17.78 -3.30 6.08
C ASN A 397 -16.54 -2.94 6.92
N GLN A 398 -15.40 -2.57 6.31
CA GLN A 398 -14.17 -2.21 7.01
C GLN A 398 -13.57 -0.91 6.47
N ALA A 399 -12.73 -0.25 7.28
CA ALA A 399 -11.90 0.87 6.85
C ALA A 399 -10.81 0.34 5.89
N HIS A 400 -10.89 0.68 4.63
CA HIS A 400 -10.18 0.01 3.54
C HIS A 400 -8.65 0.12 3.68
N ALA A 401 -8.11 1.32 3.96
CA ALA A 401 -6.67 1.52 4.16
C ALA A 401 -6.10 0.72 5.34
N ILE A 402 -6.92 0.43 6.34
CA ILE A 402 -6.53 -0.35 7.51
C ILE A 402 -6.58 -1.84 7.20
N ALA A 403 -7.67 -2.28 6.54
CA ALA A 403 -7.99 -3.68 6.30
C ALA A 403 -7.12 -4.33 5.22
N THR A 404 -6.91 -3.66 4.08
CA THR A 404 -6.40 -4.26 2.84
C THR A 404 -5.01 -4.92 2.99
N GLY A 405 -4.10 -4.34 3.75
CA GLY A 405 -2.76 -4.90 3.99
C GLY A 405 -2.70 -5.77 5.25
N GLY A 406 -3.81 -6.39 5.63
CA GLY A 406 -3.96 -7.13 6.89
C GLY A 406 -4.21 -6.22 8.09
N SER A 407 -5.08 -6.66 8.98
CA SER A 407 -5.31 -6.02 10.28
C SER A 407 -5.44 -7.08 11.38
N PHE A 408 -5.36 -6.66 12.63
CA PHE A 408 -5.59 -7.58 13.77
C PHE A 408 -7.06 -7.97 13.92
N GLU A 409 -7.95 -7.24 13.25
CA GLU A 409 -9.40 -7.39 13.28
C GLU A 409 -9.94 -8.19 12.09
N ASN A 410 -9.09 -8.61 11.15
CA ASN A 410 -9.51 -9.43 10.01
C ASN A 410 -8.56 -10.63 9.76
N GLY A 411 -8.95 -11.52 8.89
CA GLY A 411 -8.20 -12.74 8.54
C GLY A 411 -7.16 -12.56 7.43
N LEU A 412 -7.00 -11.35 6.88
CA LEU A 412 -6.03 -11.12 5.81
C LEU A 412 -4.60 -11.14 6.36
N PRO A 413 -3.66 -11.78 5.66
CA PRO A 413 -2.26 -11.75 6.06
C PRO A 413 -1.68 -10.34 5.96
N PHE A 414 -0.79 -10.00 6.90
CA PHE A 414 -0.10 -8.73 6.88
C PHE A 414 0.92 -8.66 5.75
N SER A 415 0.73 -7.74 4.82
CA SER A 415 1.67 -7.47 3.73
C SER A 415 1.51 -6.05 3.21
N LEU A 416 2.64 -5.44 2.81
CA LEU A 416 2.68 -4.20 2.01
C LEU A 416 3.06 -4.47 0.54
N SER A 417 3.26 -5.75 0.17
CA SER A 417 3.46 -6.21 -1.21
C SER A 417 2.20 -6.96 -1.65
N MET A 418 1.09 -6.23 -1.79
CA MET A 418 -0.25 -6.81 -1.90
C MET A 418 -0.64 -7.31 -3.29
N GLY A 419 0.15 -7.06 -4.31
CA GLY A 419 -0.27 -7.26 -5.69
C GLY A 419 -1.42 -6.32 -6.08
N CYS A 420 -1.36 -5.81 -7.29
CA CYS A 420 -2.50 -5.11 -7.91
C CYS A 420 -3.16 -6.13 -8.81
N GLY A 421 -4.42 -6.45 -8.60
CA GLY A 421 -5.16 -7.48 -9.32
C GLY A 421 -4.57 -7.81 -10.67
N THR A 422 -4.12 -9.00 -10.85
CA THR A 422 -3.38 -9.58 -11.99
C THR A 422 -2.55 -8.68 -12.84
#